data_b2a7bac0a6fcfcc9ac43c190fa0decbb
#
_entry.id   b2a7bac0a6fcfcc9ac43c190fa0decbb
#
_cell.length_a   1.000
_cell.length_b   1.000
_cell.length_c   1.000
_cell.angle_alpha   90.00
_cell.angle_beta   90.00
_cell.angle_gamma   90.00
#
_symmetry.space_group_name_H-M   'P 1'
#
loop_
_entity.id
_entity.type
_entity.pdbx_description
1 polymer ?
#
loop_
_entity_poly.entity_id
_entity_poly.type
_entity_poly.pdbx_seq_one_letter_code
_entity_poly.pdbx_strand_id
1 'polypeptide(L)'
;GFMVSQNVDNQESLLLSHPVDREVRAGGLDMSPVVFTFDPALTRINFRIKKESSLTDALHLNVLRMYNLKSSGNCTHNGNRIIWDTSSAPINTFGYSTGFTNPQEVSYEGFIAWEDGTLMVPQQISGITVYLSYTRRHNDLTYSYDKDNITLPGADWQPGQQITYVLTLKPENYIEIGEPIVEPWIDSPSGGGTIIVN
;
A
#
# COMPACT_ATOMS: atom_id res chain seq x y z
N GLY A 1 -6.71 -5.41 18.74
CA GLY A 1 -6.80 -5.45 17.28
C GLY A 1 -6.65 -4.07 16.66
N PHE A 2 -6.18 -4.03 15.44
CA PHE A 2 -6.04 -2.81 14.64
C PHE A 2 -6.83 -2.97 13.35
N MET A 3 -7.41 -1.89 12.84
CA MET A 3 -8.17 -1.88 11.60
C MET A 3 -7.73 -0.70 10.73
N VAL A 4 -7.41 -0.99 9.47
CA VAL A 4 -7.10 0.01 8.46
C VAL A 4 -8.40 0.53 7.85
N SER A 5 -8.51 1.84 7.69
CA SER A 5 -9.66 2.45 7.01
C SER A 5 -9.74 2.01 5.55
N GLN A 6 -10.95 1.70 5.07
CA GLN A 6 -11.20 1.40 3.66
C GLN A 6 -11.09 2.66 2.77
N ASN A 7 -11.31 3.84 3.34
CA ASN A 7 -11.04 5.10 2.68
C ASN A 7 -9.55 5.43 2.85
N VAL A 8 -8.81 5.45 1.74
CA VAL A 8 -7.36 5.69 1.72
C VAL A 8 -6.99 7.04 2.35
N ASP A 9 -7.82 8.07 2.13
CA ASP A 9 -7.58 9.43 2.68
C ASP A 9 -7.66 9.50 4.21
N ASN A 10 -8.26 8.49 4.84
CA ASN A 10 -8.45 8.41 6.30
C ASN A 10 -7.58 7.29 6.94
N GLN A 11 -6.56 6.83 6.22
CA GLN A 11 -5.65 5.82 6.75
C GLN A 11 -4.61 6.45 7.67
N GLU A 12 -4.35 5.79 8.78
CA GLU A 12 -3.32 6.16 9.75
C GLU A 12 -2.23 5.09 9.79
N SER A 13 -0.99 5.52 9.92
CA SER A 13 0.13 4.60 10.09
C SER A 13 0.15 4.03 11.51
N LEU A 14 0.56 2.78 11.64
CA LEU A 14 0.83 2.13 12.93
C LEU A 14 2.34 1.92 13.06
N LEU A 15 2.91 2.54 14.08
CA LEU A 15 4.31 2.37 14.45
C LEU A 15 4.40 1.58 15.75
N LEU A 16 5.31 0.63 15.82
CA LEU A 16 5.57 -0.14 17.03
C LEU A 16 7.01 0.07 17.47
N SER A 17 7.19 0.37 18.76
CA SER A 17 8.52 0.51 19.34
C SER A 17 9.13 -0.86 19.69
N HIS A 18 10.45 -0.97 19.57
CA HIS A 18 11.18 -2.05 20.19
C HIS A 18 11.07 -1.96 21.71
N PRO A 19 10.98 -3.10 22.41
CA PRO A 19 11.10 -3.12 23.87
C PRO A 19 12.43 -2.53 24.30
N VAL A 20 12.41 -1.70 25.34
CA VAL A 20 13.63 -1.14 25.95
C VAL A 20 13.68 -1.62 27.39
N ASP A 21 14.67 -2.48 27.69
CA ASP A 21 14.91 -2.94 29.04
C ASP A 21 15.86 -1.97 29.77
N ARG A 22 15.53 -1.65 31.01
CA ARG A 22 16.39 -0.91 31.91
C ARG A 22 16.72 -1.74 33.14
N GLU A 23 18.00 -1.80 33.45
CA GLU A 23 18.45 -2.39 34.71
C GLU A 23 18.31 -1.38 35.84
N VAL A 24 17.68 -1.82 36.94
CA VAL A 24 17.76 -1.09 38.22
C VAL A 24 19.05 -1.51 38.92
N ARG A 25 20.04 -0.64 38.92
CA ARG A 25 21.30 -0.91 39.64
C ARG A 25 21.19 -0.58 41.12
N ALA A 26 21.96 -1.30 41.91
CA ALA A 26 22.11 -0.98 43.35
C ALA A 26 22.75 0.41 43.52
N GLY A 27 21.94 1.42 43.77
CA GLY A 27 22.36 2.82 43.86
C GLY A 27 21.41 3.81 43.21
N GLY A 28 20.37 3.37 42.58
CA GLY A 28 19.31 4.21 42.00
C GLY A 28 18.97 3.89 40.56
N LEU A 29 17.92 4.56 40.04
CA LEU A 29 17.51 4.49 38.66
C LEU A 29 18.57 5.15 37.77
N ASP A 30 18.93 4.48 36.69
CA ASP A 30 19.67 5.11 35.61
C ASP A 30 18.79 6.21 34.98
N MET A 31 19.20 7.48 35.17
CA MET A 31 18.50 8.67 34.69
C MET A 31 18.91 9.03 33.25
N SER A 32 19.68 8.19 32.57
CA SER A 32 19.99 8.44 31.15
C SER A 32 18.73 8.42 30.27
N PRO A 33 18.67 9.23 29.20
CA PRO A 33 17.52 9.24 28.27
C PRO A 33 17.21 7.85 27.71
N VAL A 34 15.93 7.51 27.58
CA VAL A 34 15.49 6.30 26.90
C VAL A 34 15.28 6.60 25.42
N VAL A 35 15.94 5.84 24.57
CA VAL A 35 15.77 5.93 23.11
C VAL A 35 14.80 4.84 22.66
N PHE A 36 13.69 5.24 22.05
CA PHE A 36 12.75 4.33 21.42
C PHE A 36 12.96 4.35 19.90
N THR A 37 13.11 3.18 19.31
CA THR A 37 13.10 3.01 17.85
C THR A 37 11.75 2.46 17.46
N PHE A 38 11.12 3.04 16.44
CA PHE A 38 9.80 2.64 15.95
C PHE A 38 9.91 2.08 14.55
N ASP A 39 9.26 0.95 14.33
CA ASP A 39 9.14 0.32 13.01
C ASP A 39 7.71 0.42 12.48
N PRO A 40 7.52 0.64 11.17
CA PRO A 40 6.22 0.56 10.54
C PRO A 40 5.63 -0.85 10.67
N ALA A 41 4.43 -0.95 11.23
CA ALA A 41 3.77 -2.22 11.44
C ALA A 41 2.89 -2.64 10.25
N LEU A 42 2.58 -1.73 9.34
CA LEU A 42 1.78 -1.96 8.14
C LEU A 42 2.66 -2.16 6.90
N THR A 43 2.02 -2.60 5.82
CA THR A 43 2.60 -2.62 4.47
C THR A 43 2.03 -1.46 3.66
N ARG A 44 2.87 -0.78 2.89
CA ARG A 44 2.47 0.28 1.97
C ARG A 44 2.33 -0.29 0.57
N ILE A 45 1.17 -0.11 -0.07
CA ILE A 45 0.89 -0.60 -1.42
C ILE A 45 0.73 0.57 -2.37
N ASN A 46 1.51 0.55 -3.44
CA ASN A 46 1.45 1.52 -4.52
C ASN A 46 1.05 0.84 -5.83
N PHE A 47 0.38 1.61 -6.70
CA PHE A 47 0.12 1.22 -8.08
C PHE A 47 0.72 2.26 -9.02
N ARG A 48 1.63 1.82 -9.87
CA ARG A 48 2.10 2.62 -11.00
C ARG A 48 1.31 2.23 -12.24
N ILE A 49 0.53 3.16 -12.76
CA ILE A 49 -0.30 2.97 -13.95
C ILE A 49 0.38 3.62 -15.12
N LYS A 50 0.64 2.86 -16.18
CA LYS A 50 1.25 3.36 -17.42
C LYS A 50 0.61 2.74 -18.65
N LYS A 51 0.82 3.34 -19.82
CA LYS A 51 0.47 2.76 -21.10
C LYS A 51 1.70 2.28 -21.85
N GLU A 52 1.53 1.30 -22.73
CA GLU A 52 2.58 0.87 -23.64
C GLU A 52 2.90 1.97 -24.66
N SER A 53 4.16 2.09 -25.06
CA SER A 53 4.63 3.15 -25.98
C SER A 53 3.97 3.11 -27.36
N SER A 54 3.54 1.94 -27.80
CA SER A 54 2.81 1.74 -29.05
C SER A 54 1.35 2.26 -29.01
N LEU A 55 0.81 2.50 -27.79
CA LEU A 55 -0.56 3.00 -27.60
C LEU A 55 -0.58 4.52 -27.62
N THR A 56 -0.80 5.10 -28.81
CA THR A 56 -0.76 6.55 -29.04
C THR A 56 -1.96 7.31 -28.53
N ASP A 57 -3.10 6.62 -28.33
CA ASP A 57 -4.35 7.22 -27.87
C ASP A 57 -4.22 7.87 -26.50
N ALA A 58 -5.03 8.91 -26.26
CA ALA A 58 -5.17 9.49 -24.95
C ALA A 58 -5.95 8.55 -24.03
N LEU A 59 -5.39 8.23 -22.88
CA LEU A 59 -5.99 7.39 -21.87
C LEU A 59 -6.15 8.15 -20.57
N HIS A 60 -7.30 7.95 -19.89
CA HIS A 60 -7.52 8.52 -18.56
C HIS A 60 -8.07 7.43 -17.63
N LEU A 61 -7.40 7.25 -16.51
CA LEU A 61 -7.87 6.36 -15.44
C LEU A 61 -8.97 7.07 -14.64
N ASN A 62 -10.11 6.38 -14.47
CA ASN A 62 -11.27 6.89 -13.75
C ASN A 62 -11.41 6.25 -12.36
N VAL A 63 -11.14 4.95 -12.26
CA VAL A 63 -11.31 4.19 -11.01
C VAL A 63 -10.20 3.15 -10.88
N LEU A 64 -9.71 3.00 -9.67
CA LEU A 64 -8.84 1.89 -9.25
C LEU A 64 -9.35 1.37 -7.90
N ARG A 65 -9.56 0.06 -7.81
CA ARG A 65 -9.98 -0.60 -6.55
C ARG A 65 -9.26 -1.93 -6.38
N MET A 66 -9.02 -2.30 -5.14
CA MET A 66 -8.56 -3.64 -4.76
C MET A 66 -9.68 -4.38 -4.05
N TYR A 67 -9.79 -5.67 -4.32
CA TYR A 67 -10.79 -6.56 -3.73
C TYR A 67 -10.14 -7.74 -3.00
N ASN A 68 -10.91 -8.36 -2.14
CA ASN A 68 -10.54 -9.56 -1.41
C ASN A 68 -9.40 -9.35 -0.41
N LEU A 69 -9.37 -8.18 0.22
CA LEU A 69 -8.35 -7.78 1.19
C LEU A 69 -8.85 -7.90 2.61
N LYS A 70 -7.96 -8.29 3.51
CA LYS A 70 -8.21 -8.21 4.95
C LYS A 70 -7.82 -6.83 5.46
N SER A 71 -8.73 -6.19 6.22
CA SER A 71 -8.57 -4.82 6.70
C SER A 71 -8.13 -4.71 8.14
N SER A 72 -8.13 -5.81 8.88
CA SER A 72 -7.84 -5.80 10.31
C SER A 72 -7.05 -7.03 10.73
N GLY A 73 -6.52 -6.98 11.94
CA GLY A 73 -5.81 -8.10 12.54
C GLY A 73 -5.33 -7.79 13.95
N ASN A 74 -4.79 -8.80 14.58
CA ASN A 74 -4.09 -8.67 15.84
C ASN A 74 -2.58 -8.57 15.55
N CYS A 75 -1.99 -7.48 16.04
CA CYS A 75 -0.56 -7.23 15.91
C CYS A 75 0.12 -7.51 17.24
N THR A 76 1.23 -8.23 17.21
CA THR A 76 2.10 -8.49 18.35
C THR A 76 3.56 -8.22 17.97
N HIS A 77 4.33 -7.70 18.93
CA HIS A 77 5.77 -7.53 18.81
C HIS A 77 6.47 -8.47 19.77
N ASN A 78 7.33 -9.36 19.28
CA ASN A 78 8.01 -10.37 20.11
C ASN A 78 9.47 -9.99 20.46
N GLY A 79 9.80 -8.70 20.38
CA GLY A 79 11.15 -8.18 20.62
C GLY A 79 12.04 -8.11 19.38
N ASN A 80 11.81 -8.96 18.36
CA ASN A 80 12.63 -9.03 17.16
C ASN A 80 11.84 -8.72 15.87
N ARG A 81 10.55 -8.96 15.88
CA ARG A 81 9.70 -8.76 14.69
C ARG A 81 8.26 -8.50 15.05
N ILE A 82 7.58 -7.83 14.13
CA ILE A 82 6.15 -7.58 14.15
C ILE A 82 5.45 -8.78 13.50
N ILE A 83 4.45 -9.33 14.19
CA ILE A 83 3.66 -10.49 13.74
C ILE A 83 2.20 -10.08 13.67
N TRP A 84 1.56 -10.41 12.56
CA TRP A 84 0.14 -10.16 12.33
C TRP A 84 -0.65 -11.48 12.26
N ASP A 85 -1.78 -11.53 12.96
CA ASP A 85 -2.81 -12.54 12.79
C ASP A 85 -4.06 -11.89 12.19
N THR A 86 -4.33 -12.22 10.94
CA THR A 86 -5.48 -11.74 10.16
C THR A 86 -6.51 -12.85 9.91
N SER A 87 -6.42 -14.00 10.59
CA SER A 87 -7.24 -15.17 10.31
C SER A 87 -8.74 -14.90 10.46
N SER A 88 -9.13 -14.12 11.47
CA SER A 88 -10.52 -13.74 11.76
C SER A 88 -10.99 -12.44 11.09
N ALA A 89 -10.12 -11.80 10.30
CA ALA A 89 -10.43 -10.52 9.69
C ALA A 89 -11.46 -10.65 8.55
N PRO A 90 -12.40 -9.70 8.42
CA PRO A 90 -13.30 -9.66 7.28
C PRO A 90 -12.54 -9.32 6.00
N ILE A 91 -13.06 -9.82 4.87
CA ILE A 91 -12.57 -9.49 3.54
C ILE A 91 -13.28 -8.22 3.05
N ASN A 92 -12.52 -7.26 2.56
CA ASN A 92 -13.00 -5.95 2.18
C ASN A 92 -12.51 -5.52 0.79
N THR A 93 -13.05 -4.38 0.37
CA THR A 93 -12.66 -3.65 -0.83
C THR A 93 -11.98 -2.36 -0.43
N PHE A 94 -10.86 -2.04 -1.07
CA PHE A 94 -10.11 -0.80 -0.88
C PHE A 94 -9.96 -0.05 -2.19
N GLY A 95 -9.94 1.25 -2.12
CA GLY A 95 -9.67 2.09 -3.27
C GLY A 95 -10.31 3.47 -3.16
N TYR A 96 -10.16 4.24 -4.21
CA TYR A 96 -10.92 5.45 -4.38
C TYR A 96 -12.38 5.07 -4.63
N SER A 97 -13.23 5.23 -3.63
CA SER A 97 -14.64 4.85 -3.67
C SER A 97 -15.44 5.67 -4.68
N THR A 98 -14.98 6.87 -4.99
CA THR A 98 -15.63 7.84 -5.91
C THR A 98 -14.91 7.97 -7.24
N GLY A 99 -13.82 7.22 -7.46
CA GLY A 99 -12.91 7.48 -8.57
C GLY A 99 -11.99 8.67 -8.29
N PHE A 100 -11.20 9.04 -9.26
CA PHE A 100 -10.41 10.27 -9.18
C PHE A 100 -11.33 11.49 -9.39
N THR A 101 -11.16 12.53 -8.61
CA THR A 101 -11.93 13.78 -8.73
C THR A 101 -11.85 14.35 -10.16
N ASN A 102 -10.69 14.15 -10.79
CA ASN A 102 -10.48 14.34 -12.22
C ASN A 102 -9.81 13.07 -12.76
N PRO A 103 -10.28 12.54 -13.92
CA PRO A 103 -9.61 11.41 -14.56
C PRO A 103 -8.12 11.68 -14.75
N GLN A 104 -7.26 10.74 -14.34
CA GLN A 104 -5.82 10.89 -14.42
C GLN A 104 -5.31 10.46 -15.79
N GLU A 105 -4.57 11.33 -16.48
CA GLU A 105 -3.95 10.98 -17.76
C GLU A 105 -2.90 9.88 -17.56
N VAL A 106 -2.97 8.84 -18.41
CA VAL A 106 -2.03 7.72 -18.38
C VAL A 106 -0.99 7.90 -19.49
N SER A 107 0.24 8.23 -19.11
CA SER A 107 1.40 8.34 -20.01
C SER A 107 2.20 7.04 -20.11
N TYR A 108 3.25 7.00 -20.93
CA TYR A 108 4.17 5.85 -20.97
C TYR A 108 5.05 5.77 -19.73
N GLU A 109 5.39 6.91 -19.12
CA GLU A 109 6.13 6.96 -17.87
C GLU A 109 5.27 6.51 -16.71
N GLY A 110 3.96 6.77 -16.82
CA GLY A 110 2.97 6.43 -15.82
C GLY A 110 2.94 7.40 -14.65
N PHE A 111 2.07 7.11 -13.71
CA PHE A 111 1.93 7.83 -12.44
C PHE A 111 1.65 6.86 -11.31
N ILE A 112 1.88 7.28 -10.09
CA ILE A 112 1.50 6.54 -8.89
C ILE A 112 0.05 6.90 -8.54
N ALA A 113 -0.83 5.89 -8.52
CA ALA A 113 -2.26 6.09 -8.35
C ALA A 113 -2.64 6.67 -6.98
N TRP A 114 -1.94 6.27 -5.94
CA TRP A 114 -2.03 6.82 -4.58
C TRP A 114 -0.65 7.34 -4.21
N GLU A 115 -0.46 8.65 -4.22
CA GLU A 115 0.85 9.29 -4.06
C GLU A 115 1.53 8.84 -2.76
N ASP A 116 0.77 8.78 -1.66
CA ASP A 116 1.25 8.30 -0.37
C ASP A 116 1.14 6.78 -0.21
N GLY A 117 0.67 6.07 -1.23
CA GLY A 117 0.33 4.65 -1.15
C GLY A 117 -0.94 4.40 -0.35
N THR A 118 -1.37 3.14 -0.32
CA THR A 118 -2.43 2.70 0.58
C THR A 118 -1.86 1.76 1.63
N LEU A 119 -2.24 1.98 2.89
CA LEU A 119 -1.76 1.19 4.01
C LEU A 119 -2.62 -0.07 4.17
N MET A 120 -1.96 -1.21 4.36
CA MET A 120 -2.62 -2.51 4.51
C MET A 120 -2.03 -3.27 5.68
N VAL A 121 -2.86 -4.08 6.34
CA VAL A 121 -2.32 -5.07 7.27
C VAL A 121 -1.49 -6.09 6.50
N PRO A 122 -0.31 -6.48 7.00
CA PRO A 122 0.49 -7.54 6.40
C PRO A 122 -0.31 -8.82 6.25
N GLN A 123 -0.30 -9.41 5.06
CA GLN A 123 -1.07 -10.61 4.75
C GLN A 123 -0.51 -11.36 3.55
N GLN A 124 -0.82 -12.65 3.45
CA GLN A 124 -0.54 -13.43 2.25
C GLN A 124 -1.48 -13.02 1.12
N ILE A 125 -0.92 -12.87 -0.08
CA ILE A 125 -1.70 -12.55 -1.26
C ILE A 125 -2.15 -13.82 -1.93
N SER A 126 -3.41 -14.16 -1.69
CA SER A 126 -4.09 -15.22 -2.43
C SER A 126 -5.46 -14.71 -2.86
N GLY A 127 -5.66 -14.58 -4.17
CA GLY A 127 -6.95 -14.15 -4.73
C GLY A 127 -7.27 -12.66 -4.59
N ILE A 128 -6.29 -11.81 -4.29
CA ILE A 128 -6.45 -10.36 -4.36
C ILE A 128 -6.56 -9.96 -5.83
N THR A 129 -7.61 -9.21 -6.12
CA THR A 129 -7.88 -8.73 -7.49
C THR A 129 -7.99 -7.21 -7.51
N VAL A 130 -7.77 -6.66 -8.70
CA VAL A 130 -7.87 -5.23 -8.97
C VAL A 130 -8.94 -4.99 -10.04
N TYR A 131 -9.69 -3.92 -9.86
CA TYR A 131 -10.60 -3.37 -10.86
C TYR A 131 -10.05 -2.02 -11.34
N LEU A 132 -10.02 -1.84 -12.66
CA LEU A 132 -9.73 -0.57 -13.30
C LEU A 132 -10.88 -0.16 -14.22
N SER A 133 -11.26 1.12 -14.13
CA SER A 133 -12.09 1.78 -15.14
C SER A 133 -11.29 2.90 -15.80
N TYR A 134 -11.23 2.92 -17.11
CA TYR A 134 -10.52 3.95 -17.86
C TYR A 134 -11.23 4.33 -19.14
N THR A 135 -10.97 5.53 -19.65
CA THR A 135 -11.42 5.99 -20.96
C THR A 135 -10.25 6.05 -21.93
N ARG A 136 -10.53 5.75 -23.20
CA ARG A 136 -9.61 5.84 -24.33
C ARG A 136 -10.21 6.73 -25.40
N ARG A 137 -9.49 7.75 -25.83
CA ARG A 137 -9.90 8.64 -26.93
C ARG A 137 -9.12 8.30 -28.18
N HIS A 138 -9.87 7.84 -29.21
CA HIS A 138 -9.35 7.51 -30.52
C HIS A 138 -10.16 8.21 -31.59
N ASN A 139 -9.55 9.01 -32.48
CA ASN A 139 -10.21 9.73 -33.57
C ASN A 139 -11.46 10.51 -33.10
N ASP A 140 -11.31 11.33 -32.03
CA ASP A 140 -12.35 12.14 -31.40
C ASP A 140 -13.52 11.38 -30.75
N LEU A 141 -13.51 10.05 -30.81
CA LEU A 141 -14.44 9.19 -30.08
C LEU A 141 -13.83 8.77 -28.74
N THR A 142 -14.66 8.76 -27.71
CA THR A 142 -14.28 8.30 -26.37
C THR A 142 -14.95 6.97 -26.09
N TYR A 143 -14.15 5.99 -25.71
CA TYR A 143 -14.59 4.66 -25.32
C TYR A 143 -14.30 4.45 -23.85
N SER A 144 -15.23 3.83 -23.13
CA SER A 144 -15.05 3.45 -21.72
C SER A 144 -14.74 1.96 -21.62
N TYR A 145 -13.83 1.60 -20.76
CA TYR A 145 -13.41 0.23 -20.51
C TYR A 145 -13.42 -0.04 -19.01
N ASP A 146 -14.01 -1.16 -18.66
CA ASP A 146 -13.99 -1.71 -17.32
C ASP A 146 -13.23 -3.03 -17.34
N LYS A 147 -12.23 -3.14 -16.47
CA LYS A 147 -11.39 -4.32 -16.30
C LYS A 147 -11.53 -4.83 -14.88
N ASP A 148 -12.16 -5.96 -14.76
CA ASP A 148 -12.44 -6.60 -13.48
C ASP A 148 -11.58 -7.86 -13.30
N ASN A 149 -11.45 -8.30 -12.06
CA ASN A 149 -10.77 -9.55 -11.70
C ASN A 149 -9.30 -9.67 -12.16
N ILE A 150 -8.59 -8.55 -12.24
CA ILE A 150 -7.17 -8.56 -12.55
C ILE A 150 -6.44 -9.07 -11.31
N THR A 151 -5.96 -10.32 -11.36
CA THR A 151 -5.28 -10.95 -10.22
C THR A 151 -3.89 -10.36 -10.02
N LEU A 152 -3.59 -9.91 -8.79
CA LEU A 152 -2.24 -9.47 -8.44
C LEU A 152 -1.28 -10.67 -8.36
N PRO A 153 -0.04 -10.54 -8.89
CA PRO A 153 0.98 -11.56 -8.70
C PRO A 153 1.31 -11.70 -7.20
N GLY A 154 1.54 -12.92 -6.79
CA GLY A 154 1.75 -13.25 -5.39
C GLY A 154 3.04 -12.64 -4.83
N ALA A 155 2.90 -11.84 -3.80
CA ALA A 155 3.98 -11.46 -2.89
C ALA A 155 3.38 -11.35 -1.49
N ASP A 156 3.99 -11.98 -0.50
CA ASP A 156 3.54 -11.81 0.88
C ASP A 156 3.83 -10.38 1.32
N TRP A 157 2.80 -9.70 1.81
CA TRP A 157 2.95 -8.36 2.35
C TRP A 157 3.48 -8.44 3.78
N GLN A 158 4.67 -7.89 4.00
CA GLN A 158 5.32 -7.89 5.30
C GLN A 158 5.29 -6.51 5.96
N PRO A 159 5.37 -6.43 7.30
CA PRO A 159 5.50 -5.15 8.01
C PRO A 159 6.70 -4.35 7.50
N GLY A 160 6.56 -3.04 7.38
CA GLY A 160 7.64 -2.14 6.99
C GLY A 160 8.09 -2.27 5.53
N GLN A 161 7.32 -2.94 4.68
CA GLN A 161 7.57 -2.99 3.23
C GLN A 161 6.71 -1.99 2.47
N GLN A 162 7.28 -1.47 1.39
CA GLN A 162 6.57 -0.79 0.32
C GLN A 162 6.56 -1.69 -0.91
N ILE A 163 5.39 -1.92 -1.47
CA ILE A 163 5.21 -2.79 -2.64
C ILE A 163 4.54 -1.99 -3.75
N THR A 164 5.20 -1.91 -4.90
CA THR A 164 4.67 -1.20 -6.07
C THR A 164 4.31 -2.21 -7.16
N TYR A 165 3.03 -2.26 -7.51
CA TYR A 165 2.51 -2.99 -8.66
C TYR A 165 2.51 -2.09 -9.89
N VAL A 166 3.10 -2.56 -10.99
CA VAL A 166 3.12 -1.82 -12.25
C VAL A 166 2.09 -2.41 -13.20
N LEU A 167 1.06 -1.62 -13.53
CA LEU A 167 -0.01 -1.98 -14.45
C LEU A 167 0.20 -1.25 -15.77
N THR A 168 0.36 -2.02 -16.85
CA THR A 168 0.57 -1.48 -18.20
C THR A 168 -0.65 -1.72 -19.08
N LEU A 169 -1.28 -0.63 -19.52
CA LEU A 169 -2.39 -0.69 -20.47
C LEU A 169 -1.84 -0.93 -21.87
N LYS A 170 -2.35 -1.97 -22.54
CA LYS A 170 -1.89 -2.44 -23.86
C LYS A 170 -2.86 -2.05 -24.97
N PRO A 171 -2.41 -1.97 -26.24
CA PRO A 171 -3.23 -1.59 -27.39
C PRO A 171 -4.48 -2.42 -27.56
N GLU A 172 -4.42 -3.72 -27.27
CA GLU A 172 -5.50 -4.70 -27.41
C GLU A 172 -6.50 -4.65 -26.25
N ASN A 173 -6.48 -3.56 -25.44
CA ASN A 173 -7.35 -3.34 -24.29
C ASN A 173 -7.21 -4.43 -23.20
N TYR A 174 -6.04 -5.01 -23.02
CA TYR A 174 -5.73 -5.80 -21.84
C TYR A 174 -4.73 -5.06 -20.93
N ILE A 175 -4.61 -5.53 -19.71
CA ILE A 175 -3.70 -4.97 -18.71
C ILE A 175 -2.68 -6.04 -18.36
N GLU A 176 -1.43 -5.69 -18.51
CA GLU A 176 -0.30 -6.50 -18.06
C GLU A 176 0.13 -6.02 -16.67
N ILE A 177 0.28 -6.95 -15.75
CA ILE A 177 0.88 -6.67 -14.42
C ILE A 177 2.28 -7.28 -14.43
N GLY A 178 3.27 -6.42 -14.16
CA GLY A 178 4.65 -6.85 -13.92
C GLY A 178 4.82 -7.47 -12.55
N GLU A 179 6.00 -8.08 -12.33
CA GLU A 179 6.41 -8.50 -11.00
C GLU A 179 6.41 -7.31 -10.04
N PRO A 180 5.95 -7.47 -8.79
CA PRO A 180 5.91 -6.40 -7.82
C PRO A 180 7.33 -5.95 -7.44
N ILE A 181 7.51 -4.66 -7.30
CA ILE A 181 8.74 -4.07 -6.77
C ILE A 181 8.57 -3.99 -5.25
N VAL A 182 9.44 -4.68 -4.52
CA VAL A 182 9.41 -4.73 -3.05
C VAL A 182 10.61 -3.99 -2.51
N GLU A 183 10.35 -2.99 -1.69
CA GLU A 183 11.38 -2.14 -1.08
C GLU A 183 11.09 -1.99 0.43
N PRO A 184 12.10 -1.69 1.27
CA PRO A 184 11.85 -1.24 2.62
C PRO A 184 11.00 0.04 2.59
N TRP A 185 9.99 0.11 3.43
CA TRP A 185 9.26 1.35 3.61
C TRP A 185 10.12 2.33 4.42
N ILE A 186 10.82 3.18 3.70
CA ILE A 186 11.59 4.28 4.27
C ILE A 186 10.72 5.51 4.10
N ASP A 187 10.04 5.93 5.15
CA ASP A 187 9.47 7.28 5.14
C ASP A 187 10.61 8.28 4.98
N SER A 188 10.38 9.33 4.17
CA SER A 188 11.24 10.51 4.04
C SER A 188 11.74 10.97 5.43
N PRO A 189 12.85 11.69 5.57
CA PRO A 189 13.66 11.83 6.79
C PRO A 189 12.96 12.27 8.09
N SER A 190 11.65 12.32 8.10
CA SER A 190 10.80 12.46 9.28
C SER A 190 10.21 11.15 9.81
N GLY A 191 10.46 10.00 9.21
CA GLY A 191 9.76 8.73 9.49
C GLY A 191 10.60 7.66 10.16
N GLY A 192 11.32 7.93 11.13
CA GLY A 192 11.93 7.07 12.13
C GLY A 192 12.16 7.92 13.34
N GLY A 193 11.07 8.29 14.03
CA GLY A 193 11.15 9.19 15.15
C GLY A 193 11.87 8.54 16.32
N THR A 194 13.09 8.99 16.63
CA THR A 194 13.69 8.73 17.91
C THR A 194 13.05 9.68 18.93
N ILE A 195 12.27 9.13 19.85
CA ILE A 195 11.76 9.90 20.99
C ILE A 195 12.71 9.69 22.15
N ILE A 196 13.29 10.78 22.63
CA ILE A 196 14.11 10.79 23.84
C ILE A 196 13.21 11.23 24.98
N VAL A 197 13.00 10.35 25.95
CA VAL A 197 12.27 10.67 27.19
C VAL A 197 13.29 10.86 28.29
N ASN A 198 13.33 12.06 28.87
CA ASN A 198 14.20 12.42 29.99
C ASN A 198 13.56 12.04 31.33
#